data_18fdc410f672becb6420439073c20f71
#
_entry.id   18fdc410f672becb6420439073c20f71
#
_cell.length_a   1.000
_cell.length_b   1.000
_cell.length_c   1.000
_cell.angle_alpha   90.00
_cell.angle_beta   90.00
_cell.angle_gamma   90.00
#
_symmetry.space_group_name_H-M   'P 1'
#
loop_
_entity.id
_entity.type
_entity.pdbx_description
1 polymer ?
#
loop_
_entity_poly.entity_id
_entity_poly.type
_entity_poly.pdbx_seq_one_letter_code
_entity_poly.pdbx_strand_id
1 'polypeptide(L)'
;MQISAQFDSGNINVIEADTPENIILEINQDNQSDFFQWFHFKLNNNVRTEHIMTIRNAGKSAFVDGWENYQALASYDREHWFRVPTEFDGENLTITFTPDHDSVYFAYFTPYSYERHQDLLHQAQLDIDCQLQVLGQSIDGRDISVLKVGEEGENKKVIWLTARQHPGETMAEWFMEGFIDRLLDEDDGVARALLNKAVFYLVPNMNPDGSVRGNLRTNAAGANLNREWATPSMEKSPEVYLVRNKMLETGVDMFLDIHGDEALPYNFVAGCEGIPSYDERHQALEESFKDILLAITPEFQDEYGYDKDEAGQANLTLGATWVGEQFKCLSYTIEMPFKDNDLLPDHSVGWSDNRSSLFGRDVLTAIYHIVDELR
;
A
#
# COMPACT_ATOMS: atom_id res chain seq x y z
N MET A 1 11.82 -27.61 16.34
CA MET A 1 11.56 -26.28 15.80
C MET A 1 11.52 -26.34 14.28
N GLN A 2 10.62 -25.63 13.62
CA GLN A 2 10.50 -25.60 12.16
C GLN A 2 10.06 -24.19 11.71
N ILE A 3 10.73 -23.65 10.69
CA ILE A 3 10.37 -22.37 10.06
C ILE A 3 9.92 -22.64 8.62
N SER A 4 8.87 -21.96 8.17
CA SER A 4 8.30 -22.11 6.83
C SER A 4 7.76 -20.77 6.32
N ALA A 5 7.93 -20.55 5.01
CA ALA A 5 7.34 -19.45 4.25
C ALA A 5 6.56 -19.97 3.02
N GLN A 6 6.12 -21.23 3.04
CA GLN A 6 5.42 -21.89 1.94
C GLN A 6 3.91 -21.61 2.00
N PHE A 7 3.55 -20.34 1.83
CA PHE A 7 2.18 -19.83 1.82
C PHE A 7 2.14 -18.47 1.12
N ASP A 8 0.97 -17.91 0.93
CA ASP A 8 0.75 -16.62 0.27
C ASP A 8 1.58 -15.50 0.92
N SER A 9 2.28 -14.72 0.12
CA SER A 9 3.23 -13.66 0.52
C SER A 9 4.40 -14.11 1.40
N GLY A 10 4.61 -15.42 1.59
CA GLY A 10 5.69 -15.96 2.39
C GLY A 10 7.06 -15.68 1.78
N ASN A 11 7.97 -15.13 2.58
CA ASN A 11 9.36 -14.83 2.17
C ASN A 11 10.30 -14.91 3.36
N ILE A 12 11.09 -15.93 3.41
CA ILE A 12 12.28 -16.08 4.26
C ILE A 12 13.12 -17.27 3.76
N ASN A 13 14.41 -17.18 3.90
CA ASN A 13 15.37 -18.27 3.73
C ASN A 13 15.97 -18.62 5.08
N VAL A 14 15.93 -19.89 5.47
CA VAL A 14 16.48 -20.39 6.74
C VAL A 14 17.91 -20.87 6.49
N ILE A 15 18.88 -20.21 7.12
CA ILE A 15 20.31 -20.56 7.02
C ILE A 15 20.68 -21.55 8.14
N GLU A 16 20.25 -21.27 9.38
CA GLU A 16 20.47 -22.09 10.54
C GLU A 16 19.27 -21.98 11.49
N ALA A 17 18.81 -23.09 12.04
CA ALA A 17 17.73 -23.14 13.01
C ALA A 17 17.82 -24.40 13.91
N ASP A 18 19.00 -24.70 14.40
CA ASP A 18 19.23 -25.89 15.21
C ASP A 18 18.80 -25.69 16.66
N THR A 19 18.98 -24.50 17.20
CA THR A 19 18.54 -24.14 18.56
C THR A 19 17.71 -22.83 18.57
N PRO A 20 16.81 -22.68 19.55
CA PRO A 20 16.00 -21.45 19.64
C PRO A 20 16.84 -20.18 19.85
N GLU A 21 17.97 -20.27 20.53
CA GLU A 21 18.83 -19.14 20.86
C GLU A 21 19.71 -18.69 19.67
N ASN A 22 19.77 -19.49 18.59
CA ASN A 22 20.57 -19.18 17.41
C ASN A 22 19.83 -19.58 16.14
N ILE A 23 19.00 -18.64 15.63
CA ILE A 23 18.26 -18.81 14.38
C ILE A 23 18.78 -17.75 13.41
N ILE A 24 19.36 -18.19 12.29
CA ILE A 24 19.91 -17.32 11.25
C ILE A 24 19.03 -17.38 10.00
N LEU A 25 18.54 -16.22 9.59
CA LEU A 25 17.62 -16.03 8.49
C LEU A 25 18.19 -15.06 7.45
N GLU A 26 17.66 -15.13 6.23
CA GLU A 26 17.84 -14.13 5.18
C GLU A 26 16.51 -13.85 4.50
N ILE A 27 16.27 -12.60 4.13
CA ILE A 27 15.18 -12.22 3.25
C ILE A 27 15.60 -12.55 1.81
N ASN A 28 14.71 -13.19 1.04
CA ASN A 28 14.96 -13.43 -0.39
C ASN A 28 14.72 -12.15 -1.17
N GLN A 29 15.50 -11.96 -2.24
CA GLN A 29 15.27 -10.90 -3.22
C GLN A 29 13.95 -11.11 -3.99
N ASP A 30 13.38 -10.03 -4.46
CA ASP A 30 12.32 -10.05 -5.45
C ASP A 30 12.78 -10.81 -6.70
N ASN A 31 11.87 -11.48 -7.38
CA ASN A 31 12.25 -12.20 -8.60
C ASN A 31 12.77 -11.23 -9.69
N GLN A 32 13.88 -11.59 -10.33
CA GLN A 32 14.53 -10.80 -11.38
C GLN A 32 14.87 -9.35 -10.98
N SER A 33 15.13 -9.11 -9.68
CA SER A 33 15.40 -7.79 -9.13
C SER A 33 16.34 -7.88 -7.93
N ASP A 34 17.02 -6.78 -7.60
CA ASP A 34 17.88 -6.67 -6.43
C ASP A 34 17.14 -6.15 -5.18
N PHE A 35 15.87 -5.75 -5.32
CA PHE A 35 15.05 -5.29 -4.20
C PHE A 35 14.74 -6.43 -3.24
N PHE A 36 14.82 -6.16 -1.94
CA PHE A 36 14.32 -7.05 -0.88
C PHE A 36 14.22 -6.27 0.43
N GLN A 37 13.17 -6.54 1.21
CA GLN A 37 12.98 -6.10 2.60
C GLN A 37 11.76 -6.78 3.24
N TRP A 38 10.76 -7.17 2.42
CA TRP A 38 9.60 -7.90 2.87
C TRP A 38 9.99 -9.28 3.40
N PHE A 39 9.53 -9.62 4.63
CA PHE A 39 9.57 -10.97 5.17
C PHE A 39 8.20 -11.37 5.73
N HIS A 40 7.85 -12.62 5.57
CA HIS A 40 6.66 -13.22 6.18
C HIS A 40 6.91 -14.72 6.33
N PHE A 41 6.95 -15.20 7.58
CA PHE A 41 7.23 -16.59 7.88
C PHE A 41 6.49 -17.08 9.11
N LYS A 42 6.40 -18.42 9.25
CA LYS A 42 5.82 -19.10 10.37
C LYS A 42 6.89 -19.88 11.13
N LEU A 43 6.89 -19.75 12.45
CA LEU A 43 7.67 -20.55 13.37
C LEU A 43 6.76 -21.54 14.11
N ASN A 44 7.03 -22.86 13.96
CA ASN A 44 6.52 -23.89 14.85
C ASN A 44 7.61 -24.20 15.89
N ASN A 45 7.27 -24.11 17.16
CA ASN A 45 8.27 -24.01 18.23
C ASN A 45 7.88 -24.81 19.47
N ASN A 46 8.75 -24.72 20.49
CA ASN A 46 8.46 -25.13 21.85
C ASN A 46 7.95 -23.91 22.62
N VAL A 47 6.71 -23.95 23.08
CA VAL A 47 6.10 -22.86 23.88
C VAL A 47 6.97 -22.47 25.06
N ARG A 48 6.95 -21.18 25.41
CA ARG A 48 7.67 -20.58 26.55
C ARG A 48 9.19 -20.73 26.51
N THR A 49 9.72 -20.93 25.31
CA THR A 49 11.17 -20.87 25.06
C THR A 49 11.46 -19.59 24.28
N GLU A 50 12.44 -18.83 24.75
CA GLU A 50 12.89 -17.63 24.03
C GLU A 50 13.55 -18.04 22.71
N HIS A 51 13.18 -17.34 21.64
CA HIS A 51 13.76 -17.50 20.31
C HIS A 51 14.47 -16.21 19.93
N ILE A 52 15.69 -16.34 19.44
CA ILE A 52 16.50 -15.25 18.89
C ILE A 52 16.69 -15.51 17.40
N MET A 53 16.01 -14.68 16.59
CA MET A 53 15.96 -14.81 15.14
C MET A 53 16.70 -13.62 14.50
N THR A 54 17.84 -13.89 13.86
CA THR A 54 18.68 -12.87 13.24
C THR A 54 18.56 -12.91 11.72
N ILE A 55 18.03 -11.87 11.14
CA ILE A 55 18.01 -11.62 9.68
C ILE A 55 19.31 -10.93 9.31
N ARG A 56 20.31 -11.72 8.84
CA ARG A 56 21.70 -11.29 8.68
C ARG A 56 21.98 -10.42 7.45
N ASN A 57 21.02 -10.31 6.52
CA ASN A 57 21.16 -9.49 5.33
C ASN A 57 20.35 -8.17 5.39
N ALA A 58 19.80 -7.84 6.55
CA ALA A 58 18.97 -6.63 6.73
C ALA A 58 19.74 -5.33 6.37
N GLY A 59 21.00 -5.21 6.73
CA GLY A 59 21.84 -4.04 6.38
C GLY A 59 22.17 -3.90 4.88
N LYS A 60 21.68 -4.82 4.02
CA LYS A 60 21.80 -4.77 2.57
C LYS A 60 20.45 -4.66 1.87
N SER A 61 19.38 -4.49 2.63
CA SER A 61 18.02 -4.35 2.09
C SER A 61 17.85 -3.04 1.32
N ALA A 62 16.76 -2.91 0.60
CA ALA A 62 16.51 -1.78 -0.29
C ALA A 62 16.42 -0.43 0.45
N PHE A 63 15.87 -0.42 1.65
CA PHE A 63 15.60 0.77 2.45
C PHE A 63 16.12 0.58 3.88
N VAL A 64 17.45 0.60 4.04
CA VAL A 64 18.12 0.29 5.32
C VAL A 64 17.68 1.23 6.45
N ASP A 65 17.45 2.51 6.15
CA ASP A 65 16.96 3.50 7.12
C ASP A 65 15.54 3.14 7.66
N GLY A 66 14.82 2.29 6.95
CA GLY A 66 13.55 1.72 7.39
C GLY A 66 13.65 0.86 8.64
N TRP A 67 14.83 0.33 8.97
CA TRP A 67 15.03 -0.48 10.18
C TRP A 67 15.20 0.33 11.46
N GLU A 68 15.48 1.62 11.37
CA GLU A 68 15.60 2.49 12.55
C GLU A 68 14.24 2.55 13.29
N ASN A 69 14.24 2.17 14.57
CA ASN A 69 13.04 2.09 15.42
C ASN A 69 11.93 1.15 14.89
N TYR A 70 12.25 0.29 13.95
CA TYR A 70 11.33 -0.70 13.44
C TYR A 70 11.12 -1.84 14.45
N GLN A 71 9.88 -2.33 14.55
CA GLN A 71 9.51 -3.52 15.32
C GLN A 71 8.77 -4.50 14.41
N ALA A 72 9.21 -5.75 14.37
CA ALA A 72 8.53 -6.80 13.62
C ALA A 72 7.12 -7.08 14.18
N LEU A 73 6.24 -7.52 13.32
CA LEU A 73 4.90 -7.96 13.72
C LEU A 73 4.89 -9.47 13.95
N ALA A 74 4.13 -9.89 14.97
CA ALA A 74 3.83 -11.29 15.26
C ALA A 74 2.32 -11.51 15.34
N SER A 75 1.87 -12.73 15.01
CA SER A 75 0.47 -13.13 15.13
C SER A 75 0.35 -14.63 15.40
N TYR A 76 -0.60 -15.04 16.24
CA TYR A 76 -0.93 -16.42 16.49
C TYR A 76 -2.07 -16.96 15.61
N ASP A 77 -2.96 -16.07 15.16
CA ASP A 77 -4.18 -16.40 14.43
C ASP A 77 -4.24 -15.83 13.00
N ARG A 78 -3.27 -14.97 12.62
CA ARG A 78 -3.21 -14.23 11.35
C ARG A 78 -4.26 -13.12 11.20
N GLU A 79 -4.97 -12.84 12.28
CA GLU A 79 -5.99 -11.79 12.37
C GLU A 79 -5.50 -10.64 13.28
N HIS A 80 -4.96 -11.00 14.46
CA HIS A 80 -4.47 -10.05 15.43
C HIS A 80 -2.94 -9.99 15.38
N TRP A 81 -2.41 -8.86 14.94
CA TRP A 81 -0.98 -8.61 14.81
C TRP A 81 -0.51 -7.62 15.87
N PHE A 82 0.63 -7.89 16.47
CA PHE A 82 1.24 -7.06 17.52
C PHE A 82 2.74 -6.94 17.32
N ARG A 83 3.32 -5.82 17.78
CA ARG A 83 4.76 -5.56 17.67
C ARG A 83 5.54 -6.37 18.69
N VAL A 84 6.72 -6.87 18.28
CA VAL A 84 7.63 -7.66 19.13
C VAL A 84 9.02 -7.03 19.18
N PRO A 85 9.77 -7.23 20.28
CA PRO A 85 11.10 -6.66 20.42
C PRO A 85 12.00 -7.00 19.25
N THR A 86 12.51 -5.97 18.60
CA THR A 86 13.34 -6.06 17.39
C THR A 86 14.44 -5.00 17.47
N GLU A 87 15.68 -5.38 17.19
CA GLU A 87 16.83 -4.50 17.22
C GLU A 87 17.60 -4.58 15.89
N PHE A 88 18.02 -3.43 15.38
CA PHE A 88 18.88 -3.32 14.21
C PHE A 88 20.25 -2.76 14.62
N ASP A 89 21.33 -3.48 14.37
CA ASP A 89 22.70 -3.10 14.74
C ASP A 89 23.50 -2.40 13.61
N GLY A 90 22.83 -2.10 12.49
CA GLY A 90 23.44 -1.54 11.28
C GLY A 90 23.75 -2.60 10.22
N GLU A 91 23.73 -3.89 10.56
CA GLU A 91 23.96 -5.02 9.65
C GLU A 91 22.84 -6.06 9.76
N ASN A 92 22.48 -6.42 10.98
CA ASN A 92 21.55 -7.50 11.29
C ASN A 92 20.27 -6.94 11.95
N LEU A 93 19.13 -7.53 11.60
CA LEU A 93 17.88 -7.31 12.31
C LEU A 93 17.60 -8.53 13.20
N THR A 94 17.53 -8.32 14.51
CA THR A 94 17.31 -9.40 15.49
C THR A 94 15.94 -9.27 16.13
N ILE A 95 15.12 -10.31 16.00
CA ILE A 95 13.79 -10.43 16.63
C ILE A 95 13.95 -11.36 17.83
N THR A 96 13.59 -10.90 19.03
CA THR A 96 13.61 -11.71 20.25
C THR A 96 12.18 -11.94 20.73
N PHE A 97 11.77 -13.20 20.83
CA PHE A 97 10.38 -13.53 21.17
C PHE A 97 10.23 -14.85 21.94
N THR A 98 9.37 -14.85 22.96
CA THR A 98 8.99 -16.03 23.72
C THR A 98 7.52 -16.36 23.46
N PRO A 99 7.20 -17.32 22.57
CA PRO A 99 5.82 -17.60 22.19
C PRO A 99 5.04 -18.34 23.32
N ASP A 100 3.76 -17.96 23.46
CA ASP A 100 2.80 -18.65 24.35
C ASP A 100 2.06 -19.82 23.67
N HIS A 101 2.19 -19.94 22.33
CA HIS A 101 1.53 -20.97 21.52
C HIS A 101 2.53 -21.70 20.62
N ASP A 102 2.16 -22.90 20.14
CA ASP A 102 3.02 -23.80 19.37
C ASP A 102 3.38 -23.27 17.98
N SER A 103 2.61 -22.32 17.44
CA SER A 103 2.82 -21.71 16.13
C SER A 103 2.62 -20.23 16.20
N VAL A 104 3.52 -19.46 15.58
CA VAL A 104 3.47 -18.00 15.48
C VAL A 104 3.95 -17.56 14.10
N TYR A 105 3.30 -16.56 13.54
CA TYR A 105 3.70 -15.90 12.30
C TYR A 105 4.44 -14.61 12.62
N PHE A 106 5.42 -14.29 11.78
CA PHE A 106 6.13 -13.00 11.81
C PHE A 106 6.06 -12.36 10.43
N ALA A 107 5.88 -11.03 10.39
CA ALA A 107 5.82 -10.28 9.15
C ALA A 107 6.43 -8.88 9.28
N TYR A 108 6.81 -8.31 8.14
CA TYR A 108 7.31 -6.93 8.02
C TYR A 108 6.22 -5.90 8.30
N PHE A 109 5.04 -6.13 7.76
CA PHE A 109 3.79 -5.41 8.07
C PHE A 109 2.63 -6.41 8.07
N THR A 110 1.44 -6.03 8.60
CA THR A 110 0.25 -6.89 8.58
C THR A 110 -0.06 -7.35 7.16
N PRO A 111 0.06 -8.65 6.85
CA PRO A 111 -0.15 -9.13 5.50
C PRO A 111 -1.60 -8.93 5.04
N TYR A 112 -1.77 -8.62 3.76
CA TYR A 112 -3.06 -8.66 3.08
C TYR A 112 -3.01 -9.79 2.04
N SER A 113 -3.71 -10.88 2.29
CA SER A 113 -3.63 -12.07 1.44
C SER A 113 -4.38 -11.92 0.12
N TYR A 114 -3.98 -12.70 -0.90
CA TYR A 114 -4.69 -12.73 -2.17
C TYR A 114 -6.13 -13.24 -2.03
N GLU A 115 -6.39 -14.18 -1.12
CA GLU A 115 -7.75 -14.63 -0.82
C GLU A 115 -8.61 -13.50 -0.23
N ARG A 116 -8.06 -12.70 0.72
CA ARG A 116 -8.75 -11.52 1.24
C ARG A 116 -9.02 -10.49 0.15
N HIS A 117 -8.07 -10.28 -0.77
CA HIS A 117 -8.28 -9.44 -1.95
C HIS A 117 -9.46 -9.93 -2.81
N GLN A 118 -9.54 -11.24 -3.06
CA GLN A 118 -10.67 -11.82 -3.80
C GLN A 118 -11.99 -11.65 -3.02
N ASP A 119 -11.98 -11.84 -1.69
CA ASP A 119 -13.16 -11.62 -0.85
C ASP A 119 -13.63 -10.17 -0.91
N LEU A 120 -12.72 -9.19 -0.82
CA LEU A 120 -13.04 -7.76 -0.95
C LEU A 120 -13.73 -7.46 -2.29
N LEU A 121 -13.15 -7.90 -3.41
CA LEU A 121 -13.71 -7.67 -4.73
C LEU A 121 -15.09 -8.30 -4.91
N HIS A 122 -15.24 -9.56 -4.44
CA HIS A 122 -16.48 -10.30 -4.64
C HIS A 122 -17.59 -9.89 -3.68
N GLN A 123 -17.25 -9.37 -2.51
CA GLN A 123 -18.23 -8.76 -1.59
C GLN A 123 -18.66 -7.39 -2.14
N ALA A 124 -17.74 -6.55 -2.57
CA ALA A 124 -18.05 -5.23 -3.13
C ALA A 124 -19.00 -5.31 -4.34
N GLN A 125 -18.81 -6.28 -5.25
CA GLN A 125 -19.68 -6.42 -6.43
C GLN A 125 -21.13 -6.84 -6.11
N LEU A 126 -21.44 -7.25 -4.87
CA LEU A 126 -22.82 -7.55 -4.47
C LEU A 126 -23.64 -6.29 -4.24
N ASP A 127 -22.96 -5.14 -4.07
CA ASP A 127 -23.64 -3.85 -3.98
C ASP A 127 -24.17 -3.41 -5.35
N ILE A 128 -25.35 -2.80 -5.36
CA ILE A 128 -26.03 -2.39 -6.61
C ILE A 128 -25.29 -1.27 -7.33
N ASP A 129 -24.55 -0.45 -6.59
CA ASP A 129 -23.78 0.67 -7.12
C ASP A 129 -22.36 0.26 -7.54
N CYS A 130 -21.96 -1.00 -7.32
CA CYS A 130 -20.62 -1.50 -7.60
C CYS A 130 -20.60 -2.51 -8.76
N GLN A 131 -19.68 -2.31 -9.69
CA GLN A 131 -19.41 -3.20 -10.81
C GLN A 131 -17.95 -3.65 -10.80
N LEU A 132 -17.70 -4.96 -10.67
CA LEU A 132 -16.38 -5.56 -10.85
C LEU A 132 -16.09 -5.72 -12.34
N GLN A 133 -14.97 -5.16 -12.80
CA GLN A 133 -14.48 -5.29 -14.17
C GLN A 133 -13.07 -5.91 -14.16
N VAL A 134 -12.83 -6.92 -15.02
CA VAL A 134 -11.50 -7.47 -15.24
C VAL A 134 -10.92 -6.80 -16.48
N LEU A 135 -9.83 -6.04 -16.33
CA LEU A 135 -9.18 -5.30 -17.41
C LEU A 135 -8.30 -6.20 -18.28
N GLY A 136 -7.79 -7.29 -17.71
CA GLY A 136 -6.91 -8.27 -18.33
C GLY A 136 -6.19 -9.07 -17.26
N GLN A 137 -5.05 -9.65 -17.61
CA GLN A 137 -4.29 -10.52 -16.70
C GLN A 137 -2.87 -10.04 -16.52
N SER A 138 -2.35 -10.28 -15.32
CA SER A 138 -0.94 -10.15 -14.95
C SER A 138 -0.07 -11.18 -15.68
N ILE A 139 1.23 -11.14 -15.47
CA ILE A 139 2.19 -12.07 -16.08
C ILE A 139 1.95 -13.52 -15.63
N ASP A 140 1.60 -13.74 -14.36
CA ASP A 140 1.28 -15.08 -13.83
C ASP A 140 -0.18 -15.50 -14.11
N GLY A 141 -0.95 -14.66 -14.82
CA GLY A 141 -2.33 -14.96 -15.23
C GLY A 141 -3.39 -14.65 -14.17
N ARG A 142 -3.08 -13.77 -13.18
CA ARG A 142 -4.07 -13.26 -12.22
C ARG A 142 -4.82 -12.09 -12.83
N ASP A 143 -6.09 -11.96 -12.50
CA ASP A 143 -6.92 -10.86 -12.99
C ASP A 143 -6.44 -9.51 -12.46
N ILE A 144 -6.36 -8.52 -13.34
CA ILE A 144 -6.21 -7.11 -12.98
C ILE A 144 -7.61 -6.51 -12.94
N SER A 145 -8.09 -6.31 -11.73
CA SER A 145 -9.48 -5.95 -11.45
C SER A 145 -9.63 -4.48 -11.09
N VAL A 146 -10.73 -3.87 -11.54
CA VAL A 146 -11.17 -2.56 -11.11
C VAL A 146 -12.63 -2.63 -10.64
N LEU A 147 -12.90 -2.01 -9.50
CA LEU A 147 -14.25 -1.77 -9.03
C LEU A 147 -14.69 -0.39 -9.55
N LYS A 148 -15.76 -0.37 -10.34
CA LYS A 148 -16.45 0.87 -10.71
C LYS A 148 -17.60 1.05 -9.74
N VAL A 149 -17.58 2.14 -8.95
CA VAL A 149 -18.62 2.44 -7.97
C VAL A 149 -19.33 3.72 -8.35
N GLY A 150 -20.64 3.65 -8.45
CA GLY A 150 -21.52 4.72 -8.89
C GLY A 150 -21.76 4.74 -10.40
N GLU A 151 -22.76 5.49 -10.82
CA GLU A 151 -23.15 5.66 -12.22
C GLU A 151 -22.41 6.82 -12.87
N GLU A 152 -21.99 6.66 -14.12
CA GLU A 152 -21.47 7.76 -14.93
C GLU A 152 -22.55 8.80 -15.21
N GLY A 153 -22.15 10.06 -15.39
CA GLY A 153 -23.08 11.14 -15.69
C GLY A 153 -22.36 12.38 -16.22
N GLU A 154 -23.03 13.15 -17.05
CA GLU A 154 -22.47 14.32 -17.76
C GLU A 154 -21.82 15.36 -16.82
N ASN A 155 -22.25 15.42 -15.54
CA ASN A 155 -21.74 16.36 -14.54
C ASN A 155 -21.05 15.66 -13.36
N LYS A 156 -20.79 14.34 -13.44
CA LYS A 156 -20.11 13.62 -12.39
C LYS A 156 -18.59 13.62 -12.61
N LYS A 157 -17.86 13.71 -11.52
CA LYS A 157 -16.40 13.65 -11.50
C LYS A 157 -15.94 12.20 -11.61
N VAL A 158 -14.84 11.99 -12.29
CA VAL A 158 -14.19 10.67 -12.41
C VAL A 158 -13.01 10.61 -11.45
N ILE A 159 -13.13 9.80 -10.41
CA ILE A 159 -12.15 9.68 -9.35
C ILE A 159 -11.50 8.30 -9.40
N TRP A 160 -10.18 8.25 -9.47
CA TRP A 160 -9.41 7.03 -9.51
C TRP A 160 -8.55 6.87 -8.26
N LEU A 161 -8.56 5.65 -7.70
CA LEU A 161 -7.60 5.24 -6.69
C LEU A 161 -6.91 3.95 -7.14
N THR A 162 -5.58 3.93 -7.03
CA THR A 162 -4.78 2.72 -7.18
C THR A 162 -4.02 2.45 -5.89
N ALA A 163 -3.79 1.19 -5.58
CA ALA A 163 -3.05 0.79 -4.39
C ALA A 163 -2.12 -0.37 -4.67
N ARG A 164 -1.10 -0.53 -3.82
CA ARG A 164 -0.22 -1.69 -3.80
C ARG A 164 0.52 -1.93 -5.12
N GLN A 165 0.99 -0.88 -5.78
CA GLN A 165 1.94 -0.99 -6.88
C GLN A 165 3.21 -1.74 -6.43
N HIS A 166 3.64 -1.48 -5.21
CA HIS A 166 4.69 -2.21 -4.52
C HIS A 166 4.06 -3.27 -3.59
N PRO A 167 4.33 -4.55 -3.82
CA PRO A 167 3.63 -5.65 -3.12
C PRO A 167 3.81 -5.66 -1.61
N GLY A 168 4.98 -5.21 -1.11
CA GLY A 168 5.28 -5.16 0.32
C GLY A 168 4.48 -4.11 1.09
N GLU A 169 3.93 -3.10 0.39
CA GLU A 169 3.16 -2.00 0.99
C GLU A 169 1.70 -2.43 1.26
N THR A 170 1.52 -3.42 2.12
CA THR A 170 0.18 -4.01 2.37
C THR A 170 -0.79 -3.05 3.04
N MET A 171 -0.30 -2.01 3.76
CA MET A 171 -1.12 -0.94 4.32
C MET A 171 -1.99 -0.24 3.25
N ALA A 172 -1.51 -0.18 2.02
CA ALA A 172 -2.24 0.42 0.91
C ALA A 172 -3.55 -0.33 0.59
N GLU A 173 -3.54 -1.65 0.68
CA GLU A 173 -4.75 -2.45 0.43
C GLU A 173 -5.69 -2.47 1.64
N TRP A 174 -5.16 -2.41 2.87
CA TRP A 174 -5.95 -2.16 4.09
C TRP A 174 -6.67 -0.80 4.05
N PHE A 175 -5.98 0.24 3.57
CA PHE A 175 -6.59 1.54 3.31
C PHE A 175 -7.76 1.42 2.31
N MET A 176 -7.54 0.71 1.20
CA MET A 176 -8.57 0.53 0.17
C MET A 176 -9.78 -0.25 0.69
N GLU A 177 -9.58 -1.25 1.55
CA GLU A 177 -10.68 -1.97 2.20
C GLU A 177 -11.56 -1.01 3.00
N GLY A 178 -10.97 -0.18 3.88
CA GLY A 178 -11.73 0.80 4.66
C GLY A 178 -12.41 1.87 3.81
N PHE A 179 -11.76 2.31 2.74
CA PHE A 179 -12.33 3.25 1.78
C PHE A 179 -13.55 2.67 1.05
N ILE A 180 -13.42 1.43 0.53
CA ILE A 180 -14.47 0.73 -0.22
C ILE A 180 -15.65 0.40 0.70
N ASP A 181 -15.39 -0.15 1.89
CA ASP A 181 -16.43 -0.46 2.87
C ASP A 181 -17.29 0.75 3.20
N ARG A 182 -16.67 1.91 3.37
CA ARG A 182 -17.41 3.13 3.67
C ARG A 182 -18.12 3.72 2.45
N LEU A 183 -17.51 3.65 1.26
CA LEU A 183 -18.10 4.16 0.02
C LEU A 183 -19.37 3.39 -0.36
N LEU A 184 -19.42 2.09 -0.01
CA LEU A 184 -20.57 1.21 -0.27
C LEU A 184 -21.57 1.14 0.89
N ASP A 185 -21.32 1.87 1.99
CA ASP A 185 -22.25 1.93 3.12
C ASP A 185 -23.46 2.81 2.78
N GLU A 186 -24.60 2.19 2.52
CA GLU A 186 -25.86 2.88 2.19
C GLU A 186 -26.38 3.81 3.31
N ASP A 187 -25.94 3.61 4.54
CA ASP A 187 -26.28 4.43 5.68
C ASP A 187 -25.33 5.63 5.86
N ASP A 188 -24.12 5.63 5.22
CA ASP A 188 -23.18 6.75 5.28
C ASP A 188 -23.62 7.91 4.40
N GLY A 189 -23.92 9.07 5.02
CA GLY A 189 -24.38 10.27 4.32
C GLY A 189 -23.33 10.89 3.38
N VAL A 190 -22.04 10.73 3.67
CA VAL A 190 -20.92 11.21 2.83
C VAL A 190 -20.84 10.37 1.56
N ALA A 191 -20.88 9.04 1.69
CA ALA A 191 -20.85 8.12 0.55
C ALA A 191 -22.02 8.39 -0.41
N ARG A 192 -23.24 8.45 0.10
CA ARG A 192 -24.42 8.77 -0.72
C ARG A 192 -24.31 10.12 -1.43
N ALA A 193 -23.80 11.14 -0.76
CA ALA A 193 -23.64 12.46 -1.36
C ALA A 193 -22.54 12.44 -2.45
N LEU A 194 -21.45 11.71 -2.24
CA LEU A 194 -20.38 11.54 -3.22
C LEU A 194 -20.86 10.79 -4.47
N LEU A 195 -21.60 9.69 -4.31
CA LEU A 195 -22.12 8.89 -5.42
C LEU A 195 -23.10 9.69 -6.31
N ASN A 196 -23.70 10.77 -5.80
CA ASN A 196 -24.46 11.71 -6.62
C ASN A 196 -23.57 12.64 -7.46
N LYS A 197 -22.32 12.86 -7.06
CA LYS A 197 -21.39 13.84 -7.65
C LYS A 197 -20.24 13.20 -8.45
N ALA A 198 -19.92 11.96 -8.17
CA ALA A 198 -18.76 11.27 -8.72
C ALA A 198 -19.04 9.82 -9.09
N VAL A 199 -18.19 9.27 -9.94
CA VAL A 199 -17.98 7.84 -10.18
C VAL A 199 -16.56 7.49 -9.78
N PHE A 200 -16.40 6.37 -9.11
CA PHE A 200 -15.10 5.90 -8.62
C PHE A 200 -14.63 4.70 -9.42
N TYR A 201 -13.32 4.68 -9.72
CA TYR A 201 -12.62 3.53 -10.28
C TYR A 201 -11.50 3.16 -9.31
N LEU A 202 -11.60 1.99 -8.70
CA LEU A 202 -10.76 1.55 -7.59
C LEU A 202 -10.00 0.28 -7.97
N VAL A 203 -8.67 0.33 -7.90
CA VAL A 203 -7.78 -0.82 -8.12
C VAL A 203 -7.10 -1.14 -6.80
N PRO A 204 -7.67 -2.03 -5.95
CA PRO A 204 -7.15 -2.29 -4.61
C PRO A 204 -5.77 -2.93 -4.59
N ASN A 205 -5.42 -3.71 -5.63
CA ASN A 205 -4.11 -4.33 -5.78
C ASN A 205 -3.63 -4.23 -7.22
N MET A 206 -2.67 -3.33 -7.45
CA MET A 206 -2.02 -3.18 -8.77
C MET A 206 -1.05 -4.33 -9.08
N ASN A 207 -0.55 -5.06 -8.07
CA ASN A 207 0.53 -6.03 -8.24
C ASN A 207 0.21 -7.38 -7.57
N PRO A 208 -0.81 -8.11 -8.07
CA PRO A 208 -1.24 -9.36 -7.45
C PRO A 208 -0.16 -10.46 -7.52
N ASP A 209 0.67 -10.47 -8.56
CA ASP A 209 1.74 -11.47 -8.69
C ASP A 209 2.84 -11.25 -7.65
N GLY A 210 3.35 -10.04 -7.52
CA GLY A 210 4.34 -9.68 -6.51
C GLY A 210 3.80 -9.90 -5.09
N SER A 211 2.53 -9.61 -4.85
CA SER A 211 1.86 -9.84 -3.57
C SER A 211 1.90 -11.32 -3.16
N VAL A 212 1.47 -12.23 -4.04
CA VAL A 212 1.50 -13.69 -3.78
C VAL A 212 2.92 -14.21 -3.61
N ARG A 213 3.87 -13.68 -4.39
CA ARG A 213 5.29 -14.09 -4.35
C ARG A 213 6.03 -13.63 -3.09
N GLY A 214 5.47 -12.68 -2.33
CA GLY A 214 6.16 -12.06 -1.20
C GLY A 214 7.29 -11.14 -1.63
N ASN A 215 7.14 -10.47 -2.76
CA ASN A 215 8.06 -9.43 -3.22
C ASN A 215 7.88 -8.15 -2.37
N LEU A 216 8.96 -7.39 -2.24
CA LEU A 216 8.91 -6.06 -1.66
C LEU A 216 8.32 -5.05 -2.64
N ARG A 217 8.86 -5.01 -3.88
CA ARG A 217 8.69 -3.84 -4.77
C ARG A 217 8.28 -4.18 -6.20
N THR A 218 8.65 -5.35 -6.73
CA THR A 218 8.53 -5.62 -8.15
C THR A 218 7.42 -6.63 -8.48
N ASN A 219 6.95 -6.60 -9.75
CA ASN A 219 6.01 -7.57 -10.27
C ASN A 219 6.70 -8.88 -10.70
N ALA A 220 5.97 -9.79 -11.35
CA ALA A 220 6.51 -11.08 -11.80
C ALA A 220 7.59 -10.97 -12.89
N ALA A 221 7.72 -9.83 -13.58
CA ALA A 221 8.81 -9.54 -14.52
C ALA A 221 10.01 -8.83 -13.88
N GLY A 222 10.01 -8.59 -12.57
CA GLY A 222 11.03 -7.80 -11.88
C GLY A 222 10.90 -6.30 -12.13
N ALA A 223 9.76 -5.82 -12.61
CA ALA A 223 9.52 -4.40 -12.88
C ALA A 223 8.95 -3.69 -11.65
N ASN A 224 9.49 -2.51 -11.34
CA ASN A 224 8.88 -1.57 -10.41
C ASN A 224 7.75 -0.84 -11.12
N LEU A 225 6.49 -1.18 -10.80
CA LEU A 225 5.32 -0.63 -11.49
C LEU A 225 5.25 0.89 -11.44
N ASN A 226 5.64 1.49 -10.30
CA ASN A 226 5.70 2.95 -10.17
C ASN A 226 6.95 3.58 -10.83
N ARG A 227 7.47 2.95 -11.90
CA ARG A 227 8.47 3.48 -12.84
C ARG A 227 8.09 3.20 -14.29
N GLU A 228 6.92 2.58 -14.52
CA GLU A 228 6.50 2.12 -15.84
C GLU A 228 5.43 3.02 -16.48
N TRP A 229 4.90 4.04 -15.79
CA TRP A 229 3.75 4.81 -16.27
C TRP A 229 3.99 5.59 -17.57
N ALA A 230 5.20 6.03 -17.85
CA ALA A 230 5.50 6.71 -19.11
C ALA A 230 5.35 5.79 -20.33
N THR A 231 5.84 4.55 -20.25
CA THR A 231 5.92 3.61 -21.37
C THR A 231 5.65 2.15 -20.95
N PRO A 232 4.47 1.84 -20.38
CA PRO A 232 4.15 0.48 -19.95
C PRO A 232 3.97 -0.45 -21.17
N SER A 233 4.21 -1.75 -20.95
CA SER A 233 3.97 -2.78 -21.97
C SER A 233 3.32 -4.03 -21.37
N MET A 234 2.64 -4.82 -22.21
CA MET A 234 2.04 -6.09 -21.79
C MET A 234 3.08 -7.14 -21.36
N GLU A 235 4.33 -7.02 -21.82
CA GLU A 235 5.40 -7.96 -21.49
C GLU A 235 6.07 -7.64 -20.15
N LYS A 236 6.15 -6.37 -19.78
CA LYS A 236 6.92 -5.92 -18.62
C LYS A 236 6.03 -5.45 -17.46
N SER A 237 4.97 -4.73 -17.77
CA SER A 237 4.08 -4.08 -16.80
C SER A 237 2.62 -4.08 -17.28
N PRO A 238 2.03 -5.28 -17.53
CA PRO A 238 0.65 -5.39 -18.02
C PRO A 238 -0.34 -4.70 -17.07
N GLU A 239 -0.06 -4.69 -15.78
CA GLU A 239 -0.86 -4.06 -14.75
C GLU A 239 -1.03 -2.55 -15.03
N VAL A 240 0.08 -1.84 -15.19
CA VAL A 240 0.08 -0.41 -15.51
C VAL A 240 -0.50 -0.17 -16.91
N TYR A 241 -0.16 -1.01 -17.90
CA TYR A 241 -0.65 -0.88 -19.26
C TYR A 241 -2.19 -0.91 -19.32
N LEU A 242 -2.79 -1.87 -18.65
CA LEU A 242 -4.25 -2.07 -18.63
C LEU A 242 -4.96 -0.95 -17.87
N VAL A 243 -4.50 -0.60 -16.67
CA VAL A 243 -5.11 0.45 -15.84
C VAL A 243 -4.98 1.81 -16.52
N ARG A 244 -3.79 2.16 -17.04
CA ARG A 244 -3.57 3.41 -17.76
C ARG A 244 -4.46 3.56 -18.98
N ASN A 245 -4.64 2.49 -19.77
CA ASN A 245 -5.53 2.50 -20.92
C ASN A 245 -6.99 2.74 -20.48
N LYS A 246 -7.42 2.14 -19.38
CA LYS A 246 -8.76 2.37 -18.84
C LYS A 246 -8.95 3.81 -18.38
N MET A 247 -7.95 4.41 -17.74
CA MET A 247 -7.95 5.84 -17.38
C MET A 247 -8.08 6.75 -18.62
N LEU A 248 -7.41 6.40 -19.74
CA LEU A 248 -7.51 7.14 -21.00
C LEU A 248 -8.91 7.04 -21.62
N GLU A 249 -9.66 5.97 -21.40
CA GLU A 249 -11.03 5.80 -21.85
C GLU A 249 -12.03 6.59 -20.99
N THR A 250 -11.86 6.58 -19.67
CA THR A 250 -12.82 7.17 -18.72
C THR A 250 -12.57 8.65 -18.42
N GLY A 251 -11.33 9.11 -18.62
CA GLY A 251 -10.85 10.36 -18.04
C GLY A 251 -10.52 10.24 -16.55
N VAL A 252 -9.91 11.30 -15.99
CA VAL A 252 -9.59 11.41 -14.57
C VAL A 252 -9.73 12.87 -14.14
N ASP A 253 -10.52 13.12 -13.10
CA ASP A 253 -10.67 14.45 -12.47
C ASP A 253 -9.91 14.53 -11.13
N MET A 254 -9.65 13.37 -10.49
CA MET A 254 -8.82 13.22 -9.30
C MET A 254 -8.19 11.83 -9.29
N PHE A 255 -6.94 11.76 -8.85
CA PHE A 255 -6.19 10.51 -8.71
C PHE A 255 -5.47 10.43 -7.37
N LEU A 256 -5.60 9.29 -6.70
CA LEU A 256 -4.83 8.94 -5.51
C LEU A 256 -4.12 7.60 -5.72
N ASP A 257 -2.82 7.61 -5.51
CA ASP A 257 -1.96 6.43 -5.56
C ASP A 257 -1.52 6.07 -4.13
N ILE A 258 -1.98 4.95 -3.62
CA ILE A 258 -1.85 4.59 -2.21
C ILE A 258 -0.64 3.69 -2.01
N HIS A 259 0.28 4.14 -1.17
CA HIS A 259 1.60 3.58 -0.93
C HIS A 259 1.94 3.46 0.55
N GLY A 260 3.15 2.98 0.82
CA GLY A 260 3.77 2.97 2.13
C GLY A 260 5.27 3.30 2.06
N ASP A 261 5.76 4.09 3.03
CA ASP A 261 7.18 4.49 3.13
C ASP A 261 7.88 3.75 4.27
N GLU A 262 9.02 3.14 3.97
CA GLU A 262 9.79 2.35 4.92
C GLU A 262 10.53 3.20 5.96
N ALA A 263 10.94 4.41 5.58
CA ALA A 263 11.83 5.26 6.38
C ALA A 263 11.09 6.28 7.22
N LEU A 264 10.13 6.98 6.64
CA LEU A 264 9.40 8.08 7.30
C LEU A 264 8.27 7.54 8.19
N PRO A 265 8.30 7.85 9.52
CA PRO A 265 7.27 7.38 10.47
C PRO A 265 6.04 8.30 10.48
N TYR A 266 5.50 8.65 9.31
CA TYR A 266 4.40 9.60 9.16
C TYR A 266 3.45 9.21 8.04
N ASN A 267 2.18 9.62 8.15
CA ASN A 267 1.30 9.69 6.99
C ASN A 267 1.46 11.05 6.32
N PHE A 268 1.71 11.05 5.01
CA PHE A 268 1.87 12.28 4.24
C PHE A 268 1.39 12.10 2.79
N VAL A 269 1.35 13.18 2.05
CA VAL A 269 1.07 13.18 0.61
C VAL A 269 2.24 13.79 -0.16
N ALA A 270 2.51 13.24 -1.33
CA ALA A 270 3.41 13.83 -2.31
C ALA A 270 2.57 14.27 -3.52
N GLY A 271 2.63 15.55 -3.84
CA GLY A 271 1.90 16.18 -4.95
C GLY A 271 2.63 16.09 -6.28
N CYS A 272 2.18 16.91 -7.20
CA CYS A 272 2.69 16.94 -8.57
C CYS A 272 3.39 18.27 -8.92
N GLU A 273 3.97 18.98 -7.95
CA GLU A 273 4.49 20.34 -8.09
C GLU A 273 5.49 20.51 -9.25
N GLY A 274 6.19 19.45 -9.62
CA GLY A 274 7.19 19.49 -10.70
C GLY A 274 6.68 19.14 -12.10
N ILE A 275 5.39 18.83 -12.31
CA ILE A 275 4.90 18.48 -13.66
C ILE A 275 4.90 19.70 -14.59
N PRO A 276 5.13 19.55 -15.93
CA PRO A 276 5.15 20.65 -16.87
C PRO A 276 3.88 21.51 -16.91
N SER A 277 2.72 20.91 -16.65
CA SER A 277 1.42 21.60 -16.67
C SER A 277 0.99 22.19 -15.32
N TYR A 278 1.84 22.12 -14.27
CA TYR A 278 1.52 22.64 -12.95
C TYR A 278 1.24 24.14 -12.99
N ASP A 279 0.13 24.55 -12.40
CA ASP A 279 -0.34 25.92 -12.35
C ASP A 279 -0.94 26.31 -11.00
N GLU A 280 -1.39 27.57 -10.87
CA GLU A 280 -2.01 28.08 -9.65
C GLU A 280 -3.27 27.29 -9.24
N ARG A 281 -3.98 26.67 -10.18
CA ARG A 281 -5.15 25.84 -9.90
C ARG A 281 -4.74 24.52 -9.27
N HIS A 282 -3.69 23.87 -9.79
CA HIS A 282 -3.15 22.64 -9.17
C HIS A 282 -2.71 22.93 -7.74
N GLN A 283 -1.95 24.00 -7.54
CA GLN A 283 -1.51 24.41 -6.20
C GLN A 283 -2.69 24.63 -5.25
N ALA A 284 -3.71 25.35 -5.66
CA ALA A 284 -4.88 25.64 -4.83
C ALA A 284 -5.64 24.35 -4.44
N LEU A 285 -5.79 23.41 -5.38
CA LEU A 285 -6.43 22.12 -5.10
C LEU A 285 -5.60 21.27 -4.14
N GLU A 286 -4.28 21.21 -4.31
CA GLU A 286 -3.38 20.48 -3.44
C GLU A 286 -3.40 21.06 -2.01
N GLU A 287 -3.30 22.37 -1.87
CA GLU A 287 -3.37 23.04 -0.57
C GLU A 287 -4.72 22.80 0.11
N SER A 288 -5.84 22.96 -0.64
CA SER A 288 -7.19 22.71 -0.12
C SER A 288 -7.37 21.27 0.37
N PHE A 289 -6.90 20.26 -0.38
CA PHE A 289 -7.00 18.86 0.02
C PHE A 289 -6.19 18.56 1.29
N LYS A 290 -4.98 19.10 1.42
CA LYS A 290 -4.14 18.94 2.61
C LYS A 290 -4.77 19.61 3.83
N ASP A 291 -5.25 20.84 3.70
CA ASP A 291 -5.93 21.56 4.78
C ASP A 291 -7.16 20.81 5.29
N ILE A 292 -7.91 20.18 4.37
CA ILE A 292 -9.05 19.34 4.71
C ILE A 292 -8.59 18.10 5.49
N LEU A 293 -7.57 17.38 5.02
CA LEU A 293 -7.04 16.21 5.73
C LEU A 293 -6.55 16.55 7.14
N LEU A 294 -5.81 17.65 7.30
CA LEU A 294 -5.36 18.15 8.61
C LEU A 294 -6.52 18.44 9.56
N ALA A 295 -7.65 18.89 9.04
CA ALA A 295 -8.84 19.18 9.83
C ALA A 295 -9.67 17.93 10.20
N ILE A 296 -9.58 16.86 9.38
CA ILE A 296 -10.40 15.65 9.54
C ILE A 296 -9.72 14.65 10.50
N THR A 297 -8.42 14.43 10.35
CA THR A 297 -7.74 13.35 11.07
C THR A 297 -6.40 13.77 11.66
N PRO A 298 -6.17 13.46 12.95
CA PRO A 298 -4.88 13.72 13.59
C PRO A 298 -3.76 12.76 13.15
N GLU A 299 -4.11 11.73 12.36
CA GLU A 299 -3.12 10.79 11.81
C GLU A 299 -2.33 11.40 10.64
N PHE A 300 -2.85 12.44 9.99
CA PHE A 300 -2.21 13.13 8.87
C PHE A 300 -1.42 14.36 9.32
N GLN A 301 -0.34 14.67 8.63
CA GLN A 301 0.49 15.87 8.81
C GLN A 301 1.05 16.36 7.46
N ASP A 302 1.52 17.61 7.38
CA ASP A 302 2.10 18.25 6.20
C ASP A 302 3.46 18.94 6.49
N GLU A 303 4.16 18.50 7.55
CA GLU A 303 5.49 19.02 7.93
C GLU A 303 6.62 18.14 7.40
N TYR A 304 6.42 16.81 7.38
CA TYR A 304 7.39 15.81 6.96
C TYR A 304 6.89 15.08 5.72
N GLY A 305 7.77 14.81 4.77
CA GLY A 305 7.45 14.13 3.52
C GLY A 305 8.61 14.21 2.52
N TYR A 306 8.35 13.93 1.27
CA TYR A 306 9.37 14.06 0.22
C TYR A 306 9.60 15.53 -0.16
N ASP A 307 10.83 15.82 -0.60
CA ASP A 307 11.14 17.12 -1.19
C ASP A 307 10.30 17.34 -2.46
N LYS A 308 9.87 18.59 -2.67
CA LYS A 308 9.11 18.97 -3.86
C LYS A 308 10.02 19.04 -5.08
N ASP A 309 9.54 18.52 -6.20
CA ASP A 309 10.22 18.65 -7.47
C ASP A 309 10.29 20.11 -7.95
N GLU A 310 11.39 20.51 -8.57
CA GLU A 310 11.47 21.80 -9.26
C GLU A 310 10.54 21.81 -10.49
N ALA A 311 10.08 23.00 -10.87
CA ALA A 311 9.16 23.17 -11.99
C ALA A 311 9.68 22.51 -13.29
N GLY A 312 8.89 21.62 -13.86
CA GLY A 312 9.21 20.88 -15.07
C GLY A 312 10.19 19.71 -14.87
N GLN A 313 10.54 19.36 -13.62
CA GLN A 313 11.50 18.28 -13.31
C GLN A 313 10.84 17.02 -12.75
N ALA A 314 9.51 16.97 -12.62
CA ALA A 314 8.82 15.79 -12.12
C ALA A 314 9.14 14.53 -12.94
N ASN A 315 9.29 13.42 -12.23
CA ASN A 315 9.53 12.12 -12.85
C ASN A 315 8.22 11.53 -13.40
N LEU A 316 7.93 11.75 -14.67
CA LEU A 316 6.71 11.25 -15.35
C LEU A 316 6.66 9.72 -15.53
N THR A 317 7.61 8.97 -14.98
CA THR A 317 7.50 7.51 -14.90
C THR A 317 6.69 7.03 -13.69
N LEU A 318 6.40 7.93 -12.74
CA LEU A 318 5.56 7.68 -11.57
C LEU A 318 4.07 7.80 -11.89
N GLY A 319 3.22 7.05 -11.18
CA GLY A 319 1.77 7.06 -11.38
C GLY A 319 1.16 8.45 -11.18
N ALA A 320 1.35 9.02 -10.00
CA ALA A 320 0.75 10.31 -9.66
C ALA A 320 1.17 11.44 -10.62
N THR A 321 2.47 11.57 -10.93
CA THR A 321 2.95 12.64 -11.81
C THR A 321 2.53 12.43 -13.26
N TRP A 322 2.48 11.17 -13.74
CA TRP A 322 2.00 10.88 -15.09
C TRP A 322 0.51 11.22 -15.23
N VAL A 323 -0.33 10.79 -14.27
CA VAL A 323 -1.77 11.07 -14.29
C VAL A 323 -2.03 12.58 -14.15
N GLY A 324 -1.34 13.26 -13.22
CA GLY A 324 -1.42 14.71 -13.05
C GLY A 324 -1.12 15.45 -14.33
N GLU A 325 -0.02 15.12 -15.03
CA GLU A 325 0.35 15.74 -16.31
C GLU A 325 -0.64 15.41 -17.44
N GLN A 326 -1.04 14.14 -17.57
CA GLN A 326 -1.91 13.67 -18.66
C GLN A 326 -3.31 14.28 -18.58
N PHE A 327 -3.89 14.36 -17.40
CA PHE A 327 -5.28 14.79 -17.21
C PHE A 327 -5.41 16.20 -16.62
N LYS A 328 -4.30 16.80 -16.17
CA LYS A 328 -4.27 18.12 -15.50
C LYS A 328 -5.25 18.17 -14.33
N CYS A 329 -5.25 17.13 -13.53
CA CYS A 329 -6.14 16.91 -12.40
C CYS A 329 -5.37 16.94 -11.07
N LEU A 330 -6.09 17.04 -9.96
CA LEU A 330 -5.53 16.78 -8.63
C LEU A 330 -5.03 15.35 -8.56
N SER A 331 -3.75 15.18 -8.28
CA SER A 331 -3.11 13.87 -8.25
C SER A 331 -2.09 13.80 -7.13
N TYR A 332 -2.24 12.80 -6.25
CA TYR A 332 -1.38 12.60 -5.09
C TYR A 332 -0.91 11.15 -4.96
N THR A 333 0.32 10.98 -4.48
CA THR A 333 0.72 9.77 -3.77
C THR A 333 0.40 9.96 -2.29
N ILE A 334 -0.29 9.01 -1.67
CA ILE A 334 -0.50 8.93 -0.22
C ILE A 334 0.46 7.88 0.32
N GLU A 335 1.27 8.26 1.30
CA GLU A 335 2.24 7.39 1.96
C GLU A 335 1.86 7.14 3.41
N MET A 336 2.00 5.90 3.85
CA MET A 336 1.75 5.46 5.22
C MET A 336 2.98 4.74 5.77
N PRO A 337 3.32 4.85 7.08
CA PRO A 337 4.54 4.25 7.60
C PRO A 337 4.46 2.73 7.75
N PHE A 338 5.59 2.05 7.61
CA PHE A 338 5.75 0.65 8.05
C PHE A 338 5.96 0.53 9.57
N LYS A 339 6.37 1.61 10.21
CA LYS A 339 6.67 1.72 11.65
C LYS A 339 5.45 2.25 12.43
N ASP A 340 5.69 2.82 13.59
CA ASP A 340 4.66 3.63 14.27
C ASP A 340 4.58 5.04 13.67
N ASN A 341 3.48 5.73 13.90
CA ASN A 341 3.34 7.15 13.58
C ASN A 341 3.91 7.96 14.75
N ASP A 342 5.03 8.62 14.55
CA ASP A 342 5.75 9.35 15.62
C ASP A 342 4.93 10.49 16.24
N LEU A 343 3.96 11.05 15.50
CA LEU A 343 3.10 12.12 16.02
C LEU A 343 1.92 11.59 16.86
N LEU A 344 1.52 10.35 16.64
CA LEU A 344 0.44 9.69 17.39
C LEU A 344 0.78 8.21 17.63
N PRO A 345 1.79 7.92 18.49
CA PRO A 345 2.32 6.56 18.62
C PRO A 345 1.36 5.62 19.36
N ASP A 346 1.35 4.35 18.91
CA ASP A 346 0.78 3.21 19.62
C ASP A 346 1.81 2.08 19.67
N HIS A 347 2.52 1.96 20.77
CA HIS A 347 3.62 1.02 20.94
C HIS A 347 3.21 -0.45 20.90
N SER A 348 1.91 -0.77 20.97
CA SER A 348 1.42 -2.16 20.94
C SER A 348 1.29 -2.69 19.52
N VAL A 349 0.85 -1.86 18.59
CA VAL A 349 0.59 -2.25 17.20
C VAL A 349 1.34 -1.38 16.17
N GLY A 350 1.78 -0.19 16.55
CA GLY A 350 2.37 0.80 15.64
C GLY A 350 1.33 1.35 14.66
N TRP A 351 1.79 1.75 13.45
CA TRP A 351 0.88 1.88 12.33
C TRP A 351 0.37 0.47 11.98
N SER A 352 -0.94 0.32 11.77
CA SER A 352 -1.57 -0.99 11.68
C SER A 352 -2.56 -1.07 10.52
N ASP A 353 -3.03 -2.27 10.23
CA ASP A 353 -4.13 -2.57 9.32
C ASP A 353 -5.39 -1.74 9.64
N ASN A 354 -5.80 -1.74 10.91
CA ASN A 354 -6.97 -0.99 11.36
C ASN A 354 -6.79 0.52 11.17
N ARG A 355 -5.62 1.08 11.52
CA ARG A 355 -5.33 2.51 11.33
C ARG A 355 -5.30 2.88 9.84
N SER A 356 -4.75 2.02 8.99
CA SER A 356 -4.76 2.20 7.53
C SER A 356 -6.20 2.21 6.98
N SER A 357 -7.03 1.27 7.43
CA SER A 357 -8.45 1.20 7.06
C SER A 357 -9.23 2.45 7.50
N LEU A 358 -9.03 2.91 8.74
CA LEU A 358 -9.65 4.16 9.24
C LEU A 358 -9.18 5.39 8.46
N PHE A 359 -7.91 5.45 8.09
CA PHE A 359 -7.39 6.55 7.27
C PHE A 359 -8.01 6.56 5.87
N GLY A 360 -8.26 5.39 5.26
CA GLY A 360 -9.02 5.27 4.02
C GLY A 360 -10.44 5.83 4.14
N ARG A 361 -11.11 5.55 5.26
CA ARG A 361 -12.44 6.12 5.58
C ARG A 361 -12.40 7.64 5.73
N ASP A 362 -11.36 8.19 6.34
CA ASP A 362 -11.17 9.64 6.51
C ASP A 362 -10.94 10.33 5.17
N VAL A 363 -10.13 9.75 4.28
CA VAL A 363 -9.88 10.28 2.93
C VAL A 363 -11.15 10.39 2.10
N LEU A 364 -12.13 9.48 2.26
CA LEU A 364 -13.44 9.62 1.62
C LEU A 364 -14.14 10.94 2.02
N THR A 365 -14.03 11.34 3.30
CA THR A 365 -14.54 12.63 3.75
C THR A 365 -13.79 13.81 3.12
N ALA A 366 -12.47 13.70 2.96
CA ALA A 366 -11.68 14.73 2.30
C ALA A 366 -12.12 14.92 0.84
N ILE A 367 -12.34 13.83 0.11
CA ILE A 367 -12.86 13.87 -1.27
C ILE A 367 -14.24 14.54 -1.32
N TYR A 368 -15.13 14.26 -0.37
CA TYR A 368 -16.43 14.91 -0.30
C TYR A 368 -16.34 16.44 -0.22
N HIS A 369 -15.38 16.94 0.52
CA HIS A 369 -15.21 18.39 0.69
C HIS A 369 -14.60 19.07 -0.53
N ILE A 370 -13.80 18.38 -1.35
CA ILE A 370 -13.12 18.96 -2.51
C ILE A 370 -13.80 18.65 -3.85
N VAL A 371 -14.73 17.69 -3.91
CA VAL A 371 -15.29 17.17 -5.17
C VAL A 371 -15.91 18.24 -6.07
N ASP A 372 -16.50 19.28 -5.49
CA ASP A 372 -17.12 20.37 -6.24
C ASP A 372 -16.08 21.34 -6.86
N GLU A 373 -14.82 21.32 -6.38
CA GLU A 373 -13.71 22.13 -6.90
C GLU A 373 -12.95 21.42 -8.05
N LEU A 374 -13.13 20.12 -8.21
CA LEU A 374 -12.58 19.35 -9.32
C LEU A 374 -13.16 19.84 -10.67
N ARG A 375 -12.46 19.54 -11.80
CA ARG A 375 -12.90 19.99 -13.15
C ARG A 375 -14.29 19.58 -13.48
#